data_231c344154182c4d938ad55e8241c2de
#
_entry.id   231c344154182c4d938ad55e8241c2de
#
_cell.length_a   1.000
_cell.length_b   1.000
_cell.length_c   1.000
_cell.angle_alpha   90.00
_cell.angle_beta   90.00
_cell.angle_gamma   90.00
#
_symmetry.space_group_name_H-M   'P 1'
#
loop_
_entity.id
_entity.type
_entity.pdbx_description
1 polymer ?
#
loop_
_entity_poly.entity_id
_entity_poly.type
_entity_poly.pdbx_seq_one_letter_code
_entity_poly.pdbx_strand_id
1 'polypeptide(L)'
;MSRSTPDNATPFIILGADAVLAAQPASPVQLAHACQQLGYELAAPATWGDELIAESCIEQLDGYEHPAAVICSCPLVTERLTRTGAVLEPFMLTFVSPPVATARYLRAAFAGRALHITYAGACPGADDPSIDARILPAQLLEAFAEENIELESQPFCFDGLLPLDRRRFYSLPGGVPARAQVEHLAQRALVELSGDDAVLELAQQLMEQSPALIDLAAPLGCACAGAAAHGVRGHSGAG
;
A
#
# COMPACT_ATOMS: atom_id res chain seq x y z
N MET A 1 -7.73 22.89 -12.01
CA MET A 1 -6.72 23.06 -10.93
C MET A 1 -5.37 23.36 -11.54
N SER A 2 -4.77 24.53 -11.25
CA SER A 2 -3.45 24.89 -11.78
C SER A 2 -2.40 24.03 -11.08
N ARG A 3 -1.80 23.07 -11.81
CA ARG A 3 -0.70 22.24 -11.34
C ARG A 3 0.55 23.11 -11.29
N SER A 4 0.93 23.61 -10.14
CA SER A 4 2.22 24.24 -9.92
C SER A 4 3.31 23.19 -9.70
N THR A 5 3.57 22.37 -10.74
CA THR A 5 4.80 21.57 -10.76
C THR A 5 5.97 22.55 -10.89
N PRO A 6 7.02 22.47 -10.08
CA PRO A 6 8.23 23.27 -10.29
C PRO A 6 8.73 23.09 -11.72
N ASP A 7 9.13 24.16 -12.39
CA ASP A 7 9.44 24.20 -13.83
C ASP A 7 10.45 23.15 -14.33
N ASN A 8 11.13 22.42 -13.45
CA ASN A 8 12.15 21.41 -13.78
C ASN A 8 11.91 20.05 -13.13
N ALA A 9 10.80 19.82 -12.44
CA ALA A 9 10.57 18.53 -11.77
C ALA A 9 9.76 17.58 -12.66
N THR A 10 10.19 16.34 -12.71
CA THR A 10 9.50 15.27 -13.45
C THR A 10 8.24 14.83 -12.67
N PRO A 11 7.04 14.92 -13.25
CA PRO A 11 5.81 14.55 -12.58
C PRO A 11 5.60 13.03 -12.57
N PHE A 12 5.54 12.46 -11.39
CA PHE A 12 5.18 11.06 -11.14
C PHE A 12 3.87 10.99 -10.34
N ILE A 13 3.09 9.92 -10.53
CA ILE A 13 1.89 9.68 -9.74
C ILE A 13 1.93 8.28 -9.11
N ILE A 14 1.58 8.21 -7.83
CA ILE A 14 1.36 6.94 -7.12
C ILE A 14 -0.14 6.72 -7.00
N LEU A 15 -0.60 5.57 -7.47
CA LEU A 15 -2.02 5.19 -7.47
C LEU A 15 -2.32 4.33 -6.24
N GLY A 16 -3.17 4.84 -5.36
CA GLY A 16 -3.74 4.06 -4.26
C GLY A 16 -4.70 2.99 -4.76
N ALA A 17 -4.94 1.96 -3.95
CA ALA A 17 -5.90 0.91 -4.27
C ALA A 17 -7.32 1.46 -4.48
N ASP A 18 -7.70 2.49 -3.73
CA ASP A 18 -8.96 3.21 -3.85
C ASP A 18 -9.08 3.98 -5.18
N ALA A 19 -7.98 4.55 -5.69
CA ALA A 19 -7.96 5.19 -7.01
C ALA A 19 -8.15 4.14 -8.14
N VAL A 20 -7.52 2.98 -8.02
CA VAL A 20 -7.70 1.87 -8.96
C VAL A 20 -9.13 1.35 -8.94
N LEU A 21 -9.75 1.23 -7.77
CA LEU A 21 -11.14 0.80 -7.64
C LEU A 21 -12.12 1.84 -8.19
N ALA A 22 -11.88 3.13 -7.94
CA ALA A 22 -12.73 4.21 -8.44
C ALA A 22 -12.69 4.32 -9.97
N ALA A 23 -11.62 3.84 -10.62
CA ALA A 23 -11.48 3.84 -12.07
C ALA A 23 -12.18 2.66 -12.77
N GLN A 24 -12.73 1.70 -12.01
CA GLN A 24 -13.45 0.57 -12.63
C GLN A 24 -14.60 1.04 -13.52
N PRO A 25 -14.86 0.39 -14.69
CA PRO A 25 -14.31 -0.90 -15.13
C PRO A 25 -12.93 -0.85 -15.81
N ALA A 26 -12.31 0.33 -15.94
CA ALA A 26 -10.98 0.43 -16.53
C ALA A 26 -9.94 -0.37 -15.74
N SER A 27 -9.04 -1.03 -16.44
CA SER A 27 -7.93 -1.77 -15.83
C SER A 27 -6.87 -0.83 -15.22
N PRO A 28 -6.04 -1.29 -14.27
CA PRO A 28 -4.94 -0.50 -13.74
C PRO A 28 -3.96 -0.01 -14.82
N VAL A 29 -3.81 -0.77 -15.91
CA VAL A 29 -2.98 -0.40 -17.06
C VAL A 29 -3.58 0.78 -17.80
N GLN A 30 -4.88 0.74 -18.07
CA GLN A 30 -5.60 1.85 -18.71
C GLN A 30 -5.55 3.12 -17.86
N LEU A 31 -5.73 2.98 -16.54
CA LEU A 31 -5.58 4.09 -15.61
C LEU A 31 -4.17 4.72 -15.66
N ALA A 32 -3.13 3.89 -15.73
CA ALA A 32 -1.75 4.36 -15.86
C ALA A 32 -1.53 5.13 -17.17
N HIS A 33 -2.05 4.63 -18.30
CA HIS A 33 -1.98 5.35 -19.58
C HIS A 33 -2.75 6.67 -19.54
N ALA A 34 -3.92 6.71 -18.93
CA ALA A 34 -4.66 7.96 -18.74
C ALA A 34 -3.86 8.97 -17.91
N CYS A 35 -3.16 8.53 -16.85
CA CYS A 35 -2.28 9.40 -16.10
C CYS A 35 -1.12 9.96 -16.96
N GLN A 36 -0.57 9.15 -17.87
CA GLN A 36 0.45 9.63 -18.80
C GLN A 36 -0.11 10.71 -19.75
N GLN A 37 -1.35 10.57 -20.22
CA GLN A 37 -2.00 11.62 -21.03
C GLN A 37 -2.24 12.90 -20.22
N LEU A 38 -2.45 12.80 -18.92
CA LEU A 38 -2.47 13.96 -18.02
C LEU A 38 -1.08 14.61 -17.81
N GLY A 39 -0.02 14.04 -18.39
CA GLY A 39 1.34 14.56 -18.32
C GLY A 39 2.20 13.98 -17.20
N TYR A 40 1.75 12.94 -16.49
CA TYR A 40 2.65 12.19 -15.62
C TYR A 40 3.59 11.31 -16.45
N GLU A 41 4.88 11.37 -16.16
CA GLU A 41 5.86 10.52 -16.86
C GLU A 41 5.77 9.06 -16.40
N LEU A 42 5.45 8.85 -15.14
CA LEU A 42 5.30 7.53 -14.54
C LEU A 42 4.05 7.47 -13.64
N ALA A 43 3.27 6.41 -13.80
CA ALA A 43 2.24 6.01 -12.85
C ALA A 43 2.65 4.69 -12.19
N ALA A 44 2.87 4.72 -10.87
CA ALA A 44 3.26 3.57 -10.08
C ALA A 44 2.13 3.17 -9.12
N PRO A 45 1.79 1.89 -8.96
CA PRO A 45 0.84 1.47 -7.95
C PRO A 45 1.47 1.54 -6.55
N ALA A 46 0.69 1.93 -5.53
CA ALA A 46 1.13 1.91 -4.14
C ALA A 46 1.50 0.50 -3.64
N THR A 47 1.06 -0.54 -4.34
CA THR A 47 1.41 -1.95 -4.05
C THR A 47 2.90 -2.26 -4.19
N TRP A 48 3.69 -1.42 -4.85
CA TRP A 48 5.15 -1.54 -4.79
C TRP A 48 5.66 -1.31 -3.37
N GLY A 49 5.05 -0.36 -2.66
CA GLY A 49 5.35 -0.13 -1.24
C GLY A 49 4.92 -1.29 -0.35
N ASP A 50 3.80 -1.95 -0.68
CA ASP A 50 3.39 -3.16 0.04
C ASP A 50 4.46 -4.26 -0.05
N GLU A 51 5.03 -4.50 -1.24
CA GLU A 51 6.10 -5.48 -1.43
C GLU A 51 7.37 -5.13 -0.64
N LEU A 52 7.78 -3.85 -0.64
CA LEU A 52 8.95 -3.39 0.10
C LEU A 52 8.77 -3.54 1.62
N ILE A 53 7.58 -3.25 2.12
CA ILE A 53 7.24 -3.42 3.54
C ILE A 53 7.23 -4.91 3.90
N ALA A 54 6.62 -5.76 3.06
CA ALA A 54 6.57 -7.19 3.28
C ALA A 54 7.98 -7.82 3.35
N GLU A 55 8.87 -7.42 2.44
CA GLU A 55 10.28 -7.84 2.45
C GLU A 55 10.95 -7.42 3.76
N SER A 56 10.88 -6.13 4.12
CA SER A 56 11.44 -5.62 5.36
C SER A 56 10.82 -6.25 6.61
N CYS A 57 9.53 -6.60 6.56
CA CYS A 57 8.87 -7.30 7.66
C CYS A 57 9.46 -8.70 7.88
N ILE A 58 9.64 -9.47 6.81
CA ILE A 58 10.27 -10.80 6.91
C ILE A 58 11.71 -10.69 7.43
N GLU A 59 12.49 -9.73 6.94
CA GLU A 59 13.86 -9.49 7.41
C GLU A 59 13.91 -9.13 8.90
N GLN A 60 12.98 -8.30 9.40
CA GLN A 60 12.94 -7.92 10.81
C GLN A 60 12.44 -9.06 11.71
N LEU A 61 11.62 -9.98 11.18
CA LEU A 61 11.19 -11.16 11.93
C LEU A 61 12.31 -12.19 12.12
N ASP A 62 13.33 -12.15 11.27
CA ASP A 62 14.53 -12.96 11.44
C ASP A 62 15.34 -12.43 12.65
N GLY A 63 15.42 -13.23 13.69
CA GLY A 63 16.06 -12.84 14.97
C GLY A 63 15.22 -11.95 15.88
N TYR A 64 13.93 -11.74 15.59
CA TYR A 64 13.04 -11.00 16.47
C TYR A 64 12.82 -11.71 17.80
N GLU A 65 13.12 -11.01 18.90
CA GLU A 65 13.18 -11.65 20.24
C GLU A 65 11.83 -12.12 20.79
N HIS A 66 10.75 -11.44 20.39
CA HIS A 66 9.40 -11.81 20.85
C HIS A 66 8.76 -12.89 19.96
N PRO A 67 8.01 -13.83 20.53
CA PRO A 67 7.33 -14.84 19.75
C PRO A 67 6.27 -14.22 18.81
N ALA A 68 5.52 -13.25 19.25
CA ALA A 68 4.52 -12.55 18.43
C ALA A 68 4.98 -11.15 18.05
N ALA A 69 4.60 -10.70 16.85
CA ALA A 69 4.84 -9.36 16.33
C ALA A 69 3.57 -8.80 15.67
N VAL A 70 3.33 -7.50 15.80
CA VAL A 70 2.21 -6.80 15.17
C VAL A 70 2.75 -5.92 14.05
N ILE A 71 2.31 -6.13 12.82
CA ILE A 71 2.69 -5.27 11.70
C ILE A 71 1.93 -3.94 11.75
N CYS A 72 2.66 -2.83 11.69
CA CYS A 72 2.14 -1.46 11.82
C CYS A 72 2.66 -0.58 10.67
N SER A 73 2.02 -0.64 9.52
CA SER A 73 2.29 0.24 8.37
C SER A 73 1.24 1.35 8.21
N CYS A 74 0.12 1.25 8.91
CA CYS A 74 -0.93 2.26 8.92
C CYS A 74 -0.76 3.19 10.14
N PRO A 75 -0.59 4.51 9.96
CA PRO A 75 -0.41 5.43 11.08
C PRO A 75 -1.61 5.46 12.03
N LEU A 76 -2.82 5.24 11.54
CA LEU A 76 -4.01 5.16 12.40
C LEU A 76 -3.98 3.93 13.31
N VAL A 77 -3.51 2.80 12.79
CA VAL A 77 -3.32 1.57 13.58
C VAL A 77 -2.25 1.80 14.63
N THR A 78 -1.11 2.32 14.22
CA THR A 78 0.03 2.63 15.11
C THR A 78 -0.41 3.56 16.24
N GLU A 79 -1.08 4.66 15.91
CA GLU A 79 -1.56 5.63 16.89
C GLU A 79 -2.56 4.99 17.87
N ARG A 80 -3.50 4.18 17.37
CA ARG A 80 -4.50 3.52 18.20
C ARG A 80 -3.87 2.52 19.16
N LEU A 81 -2.91 1.71 18.68
CA LEU A 81 -2.19 0.76 19.54
C LEU A 81 -1.33 1.47 20.59
N THR A 82 -0.62 2.51 20.23
CA THR A 82 0.18 3.33 21.17
C THR A 82 -0.70 3.95 22.25
N ARG A 83 -1.90 4.43 21.90
CA ARG A 83 -2.86 4.95 22.89
C ARG A 83 -3.43 3.88 23.82
N THR A 84 -3.50 2.63 23.37
CA THR A 84 -4.01 1.52 24.17
C THR A 84 -3.04 1.16 25.29
N GLY A 85 -1.76 1.38 25.14
CA GLY A 85 -0.75 1.26 26.19
C GLY A 85 0.66 0.96 25.67
N ALA A 86 1.65 1.55 26.34
CA ALA A 86 3.07 1.35 26.05
C ALA A 86 3.55 -0.11 26.14
N VAL A 87 2.73 -0.98 26.76
CA VAL A 87 3.01 -2.43 26.86
C VAL A 87 3.06 -3.10 25.48
N LEU A 88 2.41 -2.53 24.46
CA LEU A 88 2.37 -3.09 23.11
C LEU A 88 3.59 -2.68 22.26
N GLU A 89 4.29 -1.60 22.60
CA GLU A 89 5.41 -1.09 21.81
C GLU A 89 6.49 -2.13 21.47
N PRO A 90 6.91 -3.02 22.41
CA PRO A 90 7.92 -4.04 22.11
C PRO A 90 7.49 -5.05 21.04
N PHE A 91 6.18 -5.20 20.81
CA PHE A 91 5.63 -6.15 19.85
C PHE A 91 5.32 -5.52 18.49
N MET A 92 5.47 -4.19 18.35
CA MET A 92 5.12 -3.46 17.14
C MET A 92 6.28 -3.40 16.16
N LEU A 93 6.11 -3.97 14.97
CA LEU A 93 6.97 -3.75 13.81
C LEU A 93 6.41 -2.57 13.02
N THR A 94 7.04 -1.41 13.20
CA THR A 94 6.55 -0.15 12.62
C THR A 94 7.23 0.14 11.29
N PHE A 95 6.41 0.34 10.26
CA PHE A 95 6.83 0.69 8.91
C PHE A 95 6.18 2.00 8.48
N VAL A 96 6.75 2.63 7.47
CA VAL A 96 6.06 3.69 6.74
C VAL A 96 4.88 3.12 5.96
N SER A 97 3.92 3.95 5.59
CA SER A 97 2.80 3.50 4.77
C SER A 97 3.23 3.10 3.34
N PRO A 98 2.49 2.24 2.64
CA PRO A 98 2.82 1.80 1.29
C PRO A 98 3.03 2.95 0.29
N PRO A 99 2.21 4.02 0.23
CA PRO A 99 2.49 5.13 -0.67
C PRO A 99 3.82 5.84 -0.35
N VAL A 100 4.19 5.94 0.93
CA VAL A 100 5.48 6.53 1.33
C VAL A 100 6.64 5.62 0.98
N ALA A 101 6.53 4.32 1.20
CA ALA A 101 7.54 3.35 0.77
C ALA A 101 7.76 3.41 -0.75
N THR A 102 6.68 3.46 -1.54
CA THR A 102 6.74 3.65 -3.00
C THR A 102 7.43 4.97 -3.37
N ALA A 103 7.06 6.08 -2.71
CA ALA A 103 7.65 7.39 -3.01
C ALA A 103 9.15 7.42 -2.72
N ARG A 104 9.58 6.86 -1.59
CA ARG A 104 10.99 6.76 -1.24
C ARG A 104 11.78 5.88 -2.20
N TYR A 105 11.19 4.76 -2.62
CA TYR A 105 11.78 3.90 -3.65
C TYR A 105 11.95 4.65 -4.99
N LEU A 106 10.93 5.35 -5.45
CA LEU A 106 11.01 6.13 -6.69
C LEU A 106 12.09 7.20 -6.61
N ARG A 107 12.17 7.94 -5.50
CA ARG A 107 13.23 8.94 -5.30
C ARG A 107 14.63 8.33 -5.31
N ALA A 108 14.80 7.14 -4.73
CA ALA A 108 16.07 6.42 -4.76
C ALA A 108 16.40 5.87 -6.16
N ALA A 109 15.43 5.28 -6.84
CA ALA A 109 15.61 4.71 -8.19
C ALA A 109 15.93 5.79 -9.24
N PHE A 110 15.42 7.01 -9.05
CA PHE A 110 15.65 8.16 -9.93
C PHE A 110 16.48 9.26 -9.27
N ALA A 111 17.47 8.90 -8.42
CA ALA A 111 18.30 9.81 -7.60
C ALA A 111 19.04 10.82 -8.44
N GLY A 112 19.04 11.13 -9.53
CA GLY A 112 19.64 12.22 -10.34
C GLY A 112 18.62 13.20 -10.90
N ARG A 113 17.34 12.98 -10.62
CA ARG A 113 16.22 13.74 -11.20
C ARG A 113 15.43 14.45 -10.10
N ALA A 114 15.06 15.67 -10.33
CA ALA A 114 14.08 16.34 -9.49
C ALA A 114 12.69 15.72 -9.80
N LEU A 115 12.07 15.08 -8.81
CA LEU A 115 10.76 14.46 -8.95
C LEU A 115 9.69 15.30 -8.26
N HIS A 116 8.52 15.40 -8.88
CA HIS A 116 7.29 15.85 -8.25
C HIS A 116 6.32 14.66 -8.15
N ILE A 117 6.19 14.11 -6.95
CA ILE A 117 5.39 12.91 -6.70
C ILE A 117 4.03 13.28 -6.16
N THR A 118 2.99 12.96 -6.92
CA THR A 118 1.59 13.09 -6.53
C THR A 118 1.08 11.73 -6.07
N TYR A 119 0.39 11.67 -4.93
CA TYR A 119 -0.36 10.48 -4.51
C TYR A 119 -1.84 10.67 -4.81
N ALA A 120 -2.44 9.73 -5.54
CA ALA A 120 -3.89 9.68 -5.76
C ALA A 120 -4.50 8.59 -4.86
N GLY A 121 -5.16 9.02 -3.80
CA GLY A 121 -5.78 8.12 -2.83
C GLY A 121 -6.09 8.81 -1.50
N ALA A 122 -6.84 8.10 -0.64
CA ALA A 122 -7.30 8.58 0.65
C ALA A 122 -6.45 8.10 1.84
N CYS A 123 -5.32 7.41 1.60
CA CYS A 123 -4.48 6.91 2.69
C CYS A 123 -3.93 8.06 3.54
N PRO A 124 -4.25 8.14 4.84
CA PRO A 124 -3.74 9.19 5.73
C PRO A 124 -2.22 9.10 5.93
N GLY A 125 -1.65 7.91 5.72
CA GLY A 125 -0.20 7.68 5.80
C GLY A 125 0.59 8.27 4.63
N ALA A 126 -0.06 8.89 3.65
CA ALA A 126 0.60 9.61 2.57
C ALA A 126 1.02 11.05 2.94
N ASP A 127 0.82 11.48 4.19
CA ASP A 127 1.28 12.76 4.71
C ASP A 127 2.75 12.67 5.13
N ASP A 128 3.65 12.70 4.15
CA ASP A 128 5.10 12.53 4.33
C ASP A 128 5.84 13.41 3.31
N PRO A 129 6.98 14.01 3.67
CA PRO A 129 7.77 14.87 2.78
C PRO A 129 8.26 14.20 1.49
N SER A 130 8.22 12.88 1.39
CA SER A 130 8.54 12.17 0.15
C SER A 130 7.45 12.27 -0.92
N ILE A 131 6.25 12.77 -0.57
CA ILE A 131 5.09 12.97 -1.45
C ILE A 131 4.82 14.48 -1.52
N ASP A 132 4.92 15.06 -2.72
CA ASP A 132 4.81 16.52 -2.91
C ASP A 132 3.36 17.00 -2.98
N ALA A 133 2.45 16.15 -3.46
CA ALA A 133 1.03 16.49 -3.61
C ALA A 133 0.13 15.29 -3.36
N ARG A 134 -1.11 15.55 -2.91
CA ARG A 134 -2.13 14.53 -2.73
C ARG A 134 -3.42 14.97 -3.41
N ILE A 135 -4.07 14.01 -4.07
CA ILE A 135 -5.39 14.19 -4.68
C ILE A 135 -6.28 13.00 -4.29
N LEU A 136 -7.57 13.24 -4.15
CA LEU A 136 -8.53 12.17 -3.97
C LEU A 136 -8.81 11.46 -5.31
N PRO A 137 -9.24 10.18 -5.29
CA PRO A 137 -9.61 9.47 -6.51
C PRO A 137 -10.63 10.24 -7.37
N ALA A 138 -11.62 10.86 -6.75
CA ALA A 138 -12.62 11.68 -7.47
C ALA A 138 -11.98 12.85 -8.23
N GLN A 139 -11.01 13.53 -7.63
CA GLN A 139 -10.29 14.62 -8.28
C GLN A 139 -9.44 14.16 -9.47
N LEU A 140 -8.90 12.95 -9.42
CA LEU A 140 -8.20 12.35 -10.55
C LEU A 140 -9.17 12.06 -11.70
N LEU A 141 -10.35 11.51 -11.40
CA LEU A 141 -11.38 11.23 -12.41
C LEU A 141 -11.94 12.52 -13.02
N GLU A 142 -12.14 13.57 -12.22
CA GLU A 142 -12.51 14.90 -12.71
C GLU A 142 -11.46 15.47 -13.67
N ALA A 143 -10.17 15.31 -13.36
CA ALA A 143 -9.09 15.76 -14.24
C ALA A 143 -9.08 15.01 -15.58
N PHE A 144 -9.40 13.72 -15.61
CA PHE A 144 -9.59 12.99 -16.87
C PHE A 144 -10.76 13.53 -17.67
N ALA A 145 -11.89 13.83 -17.02
CA ALA A 145 -13.06 14.38 -17.68
C ALA A 145 -12.81 15.79 -18.25
N GLU A 146 -12.10 16.65 -17.50
CA GLU A 146 -11.74 18.02 -17.97
C GLU A 146 -10.87 17.97 -19.23
N GLU A 147 -9.96 16.98 -19.33
CA GLU A 147 -9.05 16.81 -20.48
C GLU A 147 -9.63 15.88 -21.57
N ASN A 148 -10.89 15.44 -21.43
CA ASN A 148 -11.56 14.51 -22.34
C ASN A 148 -10.79 13.18 -22.51
N ILE A 149 -10.17 12.67 -21.45
CA ILE A 149 -9.48 11.41 -21.43
C ILE A 149 -10.45 10.30 -21.03
N GLU A 150 -10.77 9.43 -21.98
CA GLU A 150 -11.64 8.26 -21.75
C GLU A 150 -10.81 7.08 -21.25
N LEU A 151 -11.08 6.60 -20.03
CA LEU A 151 -10.32 5.52 -19.40
C LEU A 151 -10.42 4.21 -20.15
N GLU A 152 -11.64 3.83 -20.58
CA GLU A 152 -11.89 2.54 -21.24
C GLU A 152 -11.31 2.49 -22.66
N SER A 153 -11.04 3.65 -23.28
CA SER A 153 -10.42 3.73 -24.60
C SER A 153 -8.89 3.58 -24.55
N GLN A 154 -8.30 3.60 -23.35
CA GLN A 154 -6.85 3.48 -23.19
C GLN A 154 -6.34 2.06 -23.51
N PRO A 155 -5.07 1.91 -23.94
CA PRO A 155 -4.47 0.62 -24.21
C PRO A 155 -4.52 -0.33 -23.00
N PHE A 156 -4.75 -1.64 -23.28
CA PHE A 156 -4.78 -2.69 -22.24
C PHE A 156 -3.40 -3.24 -21.88
N CYS A 157 -2.37 -2.95 -22.66
CA CYS A 157 -1.03 -3.48 -22.45
C CYS A 157 -0.01 -2.36 -22.32
N PHE A 158 1.00 -2.60 -21.51
CA PHE A 158 2.20 -1.79 -21.51
C PHE A 158 3.11 -2.28 -22.63
N ASP A 159 3.66 -1.35 -23.42
CA ASP A 159 4.68 -1.64 -24.42
C ASP A 159 6.02 -1.93 -23.74
N GLY A 160 6.10 -3.01 -22.97
CA GLY A 160 7.35 -3.61 -22.51
C GLY A 160 8.17 -2.83 -21.47
N LEU A 161 7.67 -1.72 -20.93
CA LEU A 161 8.47 -0.83 -20.08
C LEU A 161 8.31 -1.05 -18.57
N LEU A 162 7.32 -1.82 -18.12
CA LEU A 162 7.28 -2.22 -16.73
C LEU A 162 7.66 -3.68 -16.64
N PRO A 163 8.71 -4.02 -15.86
CA PRO A 163 9.00 -5.42 -15.60
C PRO A 163 7.74 -6.04 -14.99
N LEU A 164 7.13 -6.95 -15.75
CA LEU A 164 6.07 -7.79 -15.28
C LEU A 164 6.49 -8.32 -13.92
N ASP A 165 5.81 -7.83 -12.98
CA ASP A 165 5.60 -8.24 -11.63
C ASP A 165 6.51 -9.39 -11.14
N ARG A 166 7.69 -9.01 -10.68
CA ARG A 166 8.54 -9.92 -9.92
C ARG A 166 8.18 -9.82 -8.43
N ARG A 167 6.89 -9.91 -8.10
CA ARG A 167 6.46 -9.95 -6.73
C ARG A 167 7.08 -11.17 -6.05
N ARG A 168 8.02 -10.91 -5.17
CA ARG A 168 8.66 -11.97 -4.38
C ARG A 168 7.80 -12.38 -3.20
N PHE A 169 7.02 -11.46 -2.66
CA PHE A 169 6.33 -11.63 -1.38
C PHE A 169 4.82 -11.72 -1.50
N TYR A 170 4.24 -11.43 -2.68
CA TYR A 170 2.77 -11.44 -2.87
C TYR A 170 2.06 -10.79 -1.69
N SER A 171 2.49 -9.59 -1.35
CA SER A 171 2.03 -8.86 -0.18
C SER A 171 0.53 -8.58 -0.23
N LEU A 172 -0.07 -8.56 0.94
CA LEU A 172 -1.40 -8.04 1.15
C LEU A 172 -1.35 -6.51 1.34
N PRO A 173 -2.48 -5.79 1.18
CA PRO A 173 -2.54 -4.37 1.42
C PRO A 173 -2.04 -3.99 2.82
N GLY A 174 -1.25 -2.92 2.91
CA GLY A 174 -0.56 -2.54 4.13
C GLY A 174 0.83 -3.16 4.28
N GLY A 175 1.29 -3.91 3.27
CA GLY A 175 2.61 -4.56 3.26
C GLY A 175 2.69 -5.81 4.12
N VAL A 176 1.55 -6.44 4.40
CA VAL A 176 1.52 -7.72 5.12
C VAL A 176 2.04 -8.81 4.19
N PRO A 177 3.09 -9.58 4.56
CA PRO A 177 3.57 -10.68 3.74
C PRO A 177 2.50 -11.76 3.56
N ALA A 178 2.47 -12.42 2.41
CA ALA A 178 1.56 -13.54 2.20
C ALA A 178 1.79 -14.65 3.23
N ARG A 179 0.73 -15.32 3.65
CA ARG A 179 0.77 -16.39 4.67
C ARG A 179 1.89 -17.39 4.45
N ALA A 180 2.04 -17.88 3.23
CA ALA A 180 3.09 -18.84 2.89
C ALA A 180 4.51 -18.29 3.11
N GLN A 181 4.73 -17.01 2.94
CA GLN A 181 6.00 -16.35 3.18
C GLN A 181 6.29 -16.26 4.68
N VAL A 182 5.29 -15.87 5.49
CA VAL A 182 5.42 -15.82 6.95
C VAL A 182 5.73 -17.20 7.52
N GLU A 183 5.01 -18.22 7.09
CA GLU A 183 5.17 -19.60 7.56
C GLU A 183 6.53 -20.20 7.15
N HIS A 184 6.96 -19.99 5.91
CA HIS A 184 8.19 -20.63 5.40
C HIS A 184 9.48 -19.85 5.73
N LEU A 185 9.45 -18.51 5.69
CA LEU A 185 10.65 -17.70 5.87
C LEU A 185 10.83 -17.26 7.31
N ALA A 186 9.76 -16.85 7.98
CA ALA A 186 9.81 -16.38 9.36
C ALA A 186 9.43 -17.48 10.39
N GLN A 187 8.94 -18.63 9.94
CA GLN A 187 8.48 -19.74 10.80
C GLN A 187 7.44 -19.29 11.84
N ARG A 188 6.53 -18.40 11.43
CA ARG A 188 5.47 -17.82 12.25
C ARG A 188 4.11 -18.04 11.58
N ALA A 189 3.05 -18.11 12.39
CA ALA A 189 1.70 -18.08 11.87
C ALA A 189 1.32 -16.64 11.46
N LEU A 190 0.59 -16.45 10.37
CA LEU A 190 -0.07 -15.19 10.08
C LEU A 190 -1.46 -15.20 10.72
N VAL A 191 -1.70 -14.28 11.65
CA VAL A 191 -2.96 -14.10 12.38
C VAL A 191 -3.60 -12.79 11.94
N GLU A 192 -4.76 -12.87 11.32
CA GLU A 192 -5.56 -11.72 10.93
C GLU A 192 -6.66 -11.52 11.97
N LEU A 193 -6.58 -10.45 12.73
CA LEU A 193 -7.59 -10.11 13.72
C LEU A 193 -8.60 -9.14 13.10
N SER A 194 -9.89 -9.42 13.31
CA SER A 194 -10.98 -8.65 12.71
C SER A 194 -12.13 -8.44 13.68
N GLY A 195 -12.86 -7.34 13.50
CA GLY A 195 -14.04 -7.02 14.30
C GLY A 195 -13.77 -6.09 15.48
N ASP A 196 -14.80 -5.88 16.28
CA ASP A 196 -14.77 -4.92 17.40
C ASP A 196 -13.88 -5.37 18.56
N ASP A 197 -13.68 -6.68 18.71
CA ASP A 197 -12.89 -7.31 19.76
C ASP A 197 -11.40 -7.50 19.40
N ALA A 198 -10.97 -7.03 18.24
CA ALA A 198 -9.61 -7.26 17.73
C ALA A 198 -8.48 -6.85 18.71
N VAL A 199 -8.68 -5.81 19.52
CA VAL A 199 -7.70 -5.38 20.52
C VAL A 199 -7.65 -6.36 21.70
N LEU A 200 -8.79 -6.94 22.09
CA LEU A 200 -8.84 -7.96 23.14
C LEU A 200 -8.22 -9.26 22.65
N GLU A 201 -8.54 -9.68 21.43
CA GLU A 201 -7.94 -10.85 20.77
C GLU A 201 -6.43 -10.69 20.62
N LEU A 202 -5.95 -9.46 20.28
CA LEU A 202 -4.53 -9.15 20.25
C LEU A 202 -3.85 -9.44 21.60
N ALA A 203 -4.44 -8.97 22.70
CA ALA A 203 -3.89 -9.21 24.05
C ALA A 203 -3.82 -10.71 24.36
N GLN A 204 -4.82 -11.49 23.96
CA GLN A 204 -4.82 -12.95 24.12
C GLN A 204 -3.71 -13.60 23.30
N GLN A 205 -3.56 -13.24 22.01
CA GLN A 205 -2.50 -13.77 21.14
C GLN A 205 -1.09 -13.47 21.67
N LEU A 206 -0.87 -12.27 22.21
CA LEU A 206 0.41 -11.91 22.82
C LEU A 206 0.70 -12.70 24.10
N MET A 207 -0.34 -13.06 24.86
CA MET A 207 -0.20 -13.88 26.09
C MET A 207 0.06 -15.36 25.78
N GLU A 208 -0.40 -15.88 24.66
CA GLU A 208 -0.18 -17.27 24.25
C GLU A 208 1.28 -17.59 23.92
N GLN A 209 2.11 -16.57 23.70
CA GLN A 209 3.53 -16.70 23.31
C GLN A 209 3.80 -17.59 22.11
N SER A 210 2.81 -17.75 21.25
CA SER A 210 2.94 -18.50 20.00
C SER A 210 3.66 -17.68 18.93
N PRO A 211 4.56 -18.29 18.13
CA PRO A 211 5.22 -17.56 17.04
C PRO A 211 4.19 -17.07 16.00
N ALA A 212 3.93 -15.78 15.96
CA ALA A 212 2.92 -15.19 15.10
C ALA A 212 3.32 -13.80 14.57
N LEU A 213 2.91 -13.52 13.33
CA LEU A 213 2.78 -12.17 12.79
C LEU A 213 1.29 -11.80 12.79
N ILE A 214 0.94 -10.68 13.40
CA ILE A 214 -0.44 -10.26 13.61
C ILE A 214 -0.73 -9.04 12.73
N ASP A 215 -1.81 -9.12 11.94
CA ASP A 215 -2.35 -8.02 11.15
C ASP A 215 -3.65 -7.49 11.74
N LEU A 216 -3.71 -6.17 11.97
CA LEU A 216 -4.84 -5.44 12.55
C LEU A 216 -5.37 -4.33 11.64
N ALA A 217 -4.85 -4.19 10.43
CA ALA A 217 -5.15 -3.03 9.60
C ALA A 217 -6.63 -2.89 9.26
N ALA A 218 -7.29 -3.99 8.91
CA ALA A 218 -8.70 -3.99 8.52
C ALA A 218 -9.67 -3.57 9.65
N PRO A 219 -9.57 -4.13 10.87
CA PRO A 219 -10.52 -3.81 11.94
C PRO A 219 -10.37 -2.40 12.50
N LEU A 220 -9.20 -1.79 12.36
CA LEU A 220 -8.93 -0.46 12.89
C LEU A 220 -9.24 0.68 11.91
N GLY A 221 -9.89 0.38 10.78
CA GLY A 221 -10.44 1.37 9.87
C GLY A 221 -9.44 1.88 8.80
N CYS A 222 -8.48 1.06 8.42
CA CYS A 222 -7.62 1.38 7.29
C CYS A 222 -8.43 1.40 5.97
N ALA A 223 -8.51 2.56 5.32
CA ALA A 223 -9.19 2.71 4.04
C ALA A 223 -8.60 1.80 2.93
N CYS A 224 -7.30 1.50 3.01
CA CYS A 224 -6.61 0.61 2.08
C CYS A 224 -7.08 -0.85 2.22
N ALA A 225 -7.34 -1.31 3.45
CA ALA A 225 -7.81 -2.67 3.72
C ALA A 225 -9.27 -2.89 3.30
N GLY A 226 -10.13 -1.87 3.45
CA GLY A 226 -11.51 -1.91 2.95
C GLY A 226 -11.60 -2.08 1.45
N ALA A 227 -10.70 -1.47 0.70
CA ALA A 227 -10.61 -1.61 -0.75
C ALA A 227 -10.22 -3.03 -1.19
N ALA A 228 -9.35 -3.71 -0.44
CA ALA A 228 -8.92 -5.07 -0.72
C ALA A 228 -10.00 -6.13 -0.45
N ALA A 229 -10.83 -5.93 0.57
CA ALA A 229 -11.91 -6.87 0.89
C ALA A 229 -12.95 -7.00 -0.23
N HIS A 230 -13.09 -5.99 -1.08
CA HIS A 230 -13.98 -6.03 -2.24
C HIS A 230 -13.36 -6.62 -3.51
N GLY A 231 -12.01 -6.64 -3.61
CA GLY A 231 -11.30 -7.11 -4.81
C GLY A 231 -10.92 -8.59 -4.82
N VAL A 232 -10.84 -9.25 -3.68
CA VAL A 232 -10.31 -10.64 -3.56
C VAL A 232 -11.40 -11.72 -3.68
N ARG A 233 -12.69 -11.39 -3.73
CA ARG A 233 -13.78 -12.37 -3.87
C ARG A 233 -14.07 -12.86 -5.29
N GLY A 234 -13.15 -12.74 -6.19
CA GLY A 234 -13.42 -13.14 -7.56
C GLY A 234 -12.33 -13.96 -8.22
N HIS A 235 -11.92 -15.12 -7.70
CA HIS A 235 -11.38 -16.22 -8.51
C HIS A 235 -11.07 -17.46 -7.64
N SER A 236 -12.10 -18.02 -7.02
CA SER A 236 -12.13 -19.46 -6.79
C SER A 236 -12.92 -20.08 -7.96
N GLY A 237 -12.28 -20.13 -9.12
CA GLY A 237 -12.78 -20.81 -10.29
C GLY A 237 -12.57 -22.30 -10.11
N ALA A 238 -13.66 -23.04 -10.12
CA ALA A 238 -13.71 -24.47 -10.32
C ALA A 238 -13.06 -24.85 -11.67
N GLY A 239 -12.37 -26.00 -11.70
CA GLY A 239 -11.86 -26.65 -12.88
C GLY A 239 -10.81 -27.66 -12.50
#